data_4e6b5dd75a1d21bacef1cf498c95baf3
#
_entry.id   4e6b5dd75a1d21bacef1cf498c95baf3
#
_cell.length_a   1.000
_cell.length_b   1.000
_cell.length_c   1.000
_cell.angle_alpha   90.00
_cell.angle_beta   90.00
_cell.angle_gamma   90.00
#
_symmetry.space_group_name_H-M   'P 1'
#
loop_
_entity.id
_entity.type
_entity.pdbx_description
1 polymer ?
#
loop_
_entity_poly.entity_id
_entity_poly.type
_entity_poly.pdbx_seq_one_letter_code
_entity_poly.pdbx_strand_id
1 'polypeptide(L)'
;MTNATTGPDARAEALVAHYERAGYARVAPSILQPAEPFLDTSGEDIRRRMFLTADPDGNELCLRPDLTIPVSRDYLASPNAGEAAGFCYLGPVFRHRGEAPAEFMQASIERQNFSADAITLGRQAFLFTRQIA
;
A
#
# COMPACT_ATOMS: atom_id res chain seq x y z
N MET A 1 1.42 -11.28 24.86
CA MET A 1 1.28 -11.42 24.42
C MET A 1 0.78 -11.95 23.57
N THR A 2 0.45 -12.18 23.13
CA THR A 2 -0.11 -12.47 22.57
C THR A 2 -0.28 -13.17 21.66
N ASN A 3 -0.64 -13.64 21.43
CA ASN A 3 -0.79 -14.26 20.62
C ASN A 3 -1.51 -14.41 19.59
N ALA A 4 -1.63 -14.16 19.20
CA ALA A 4 -2.53 -13.98 18.11
C ALA A 4 -2.15 -14.73 16.87
N THR A 5 -2.04 -15.97 17.01
CA THR A 5 -1.54 -16.79 15.92
C THR A 5 -2.61 -17.18 14.91
N THR A 6 -3.88 -16.84 15.13
CA THR A 6 -4.97 -17.30 14.29
C THR A 6 -5.94 -16.20 13.86
N GLY A 7 -5.55 -14.95 13.95
CA GLY A 7 -6.41 -13.86 13.55
C GLY A 7 -6.18 -13.42 12.11
N PRO A 8 -6.91 -12.39 11.66
CA PRO A 8 -6.69 -11.80 10.34
C PRO A 8 -5.24 -11.36 10.12
N ASP A 9 -4.58 -10.88 11.16
CA ASP A 9 -3.18 -10.45 11.06
C ASP A 9 -2.26 -11.62 10.77
N ALA A 10 -2.50 -12.77 11.40
CA ALA A 10 -1.69 -13.96 11.15
C ALA A 10 -1.87 -14.45 9.72
N ARG A 11 -3.08 -14.40 9.19
CA ARG A 11 -3.34 -14.77 7.80
C ARG A 11 -2.70 -13.81 6.83
N ALA A 12 -2.73 -12.53 7.15
CA ALA A 12 -2.10 -11.51 6.33
C ALA A 12 -0.58 -11.70 6.31
N GLU A 13 0.03 -11.98 7.45
CA GLU A 13 1.46 -12.27 7.52
C GLU A 13 1.82 -13.50 6.71
N ALA A 14 1.02 -14.54 6.78
CA ALA A 14 1.25 -15.76 6.00
C ALA A 14 1.18 -15.48 4.50
N LEU A 15 0.24 -14.65 4.08
CA LEU A 15 0.09 -14.26 2.68
C LEU A 15 1.34 -13.51 2.19
N VAL A 16 1.79 -12.53 2.96
CA VAL A 16 2.97 -11.74 2.58
C VAL A 16 4.22 -12.61 2.59
N ALA A 17 4.36 -13.51 3.57
CA ALA A 17 5.46 -14.45 3.59
C ALA A 17 5.48 -15.34 2.35
N HIS A 18 4.31 -15.73 1.88
CA HIS A 18 4.18 -16.49 0.63
C HIS A 18 4.72 -15.68 -0.55
N TYR A 19 4.37 -14.40 -0.63
CA TYR A 19 4.88 -13.53 -1.70
C TYR A 19 6.40 -13.37 -1.61
N GLU A 20 6.94 -13.22 -0.41
CA GLU A 20 8.40 -13.13 -0.24
C GLU A 20 9.10 -14.38 -0.78
N ARG A 21 8.54 -15.55 -0.49
CA ARG A 21 9.11 -16.81 -1.00
C ARG A 21 9.00 -16.89 -2.51
N ALA A 22 8.05 -16.20 -3.11
CA ALA A 22 7.90 -16.15 -4.57
C ALA A 22 8.81 -15.10 -5.22
N GLY A 23 9.63 -14.39 -4.44
CA GLY A 23 10.61 -13.46 -4.96
C GLY A 23 10.24 -11.99 -4.86
N TYR A 24 9.13 -11.66 -4.21
CA TYR A 24 8.74 -10.26 -4.01
C TYR A 24 9.46 -9.69 -2.79
N ALA A 25 10.02 -8.49 -2.95
CA ALA A 25 10.70 -7.81 -1.86
C ALA A 25 9.67 -7.15 -0.94
N ARG A 26 9.76 -7.43 0.36
CA ARG A 26 8.86 -6.81 1.32
C ARG A 26 9.29 -5.37 1.60
N VAL A 27 8.34 -4.43 1.51
CA VAL A 27 8.59 -3.01 1.74
C VAL A 27 7.57 -2.45 2.74
N ALA A 28 7.96 -1.37 3.40
CA ALA A 28 7.12 -0.75 4.42
C ALA A 28 7.22 0.77 4.31
N PRO A 29 6.44 1.39 3.42
CA PRO A 29 6.45 2.85 3.30
C PRO A 29 6.02 3.54 4.58
N SER A 30 6.33 4.82 4.71
CA SER A 30 5.95 5.62 5.86
C SER A 30 4.43 5.76 5.96
N ILE A 31 3.92 5.78 7.18
CA ILE A 31 2.48 6.00 7.42
C ILE A 31 2.08 7.41 7.01
N LEU A 32 2.88 8.41 7.38
CA LEU A 32 2.65 9.79 6.95
C LEU A 32 3.20 9.97 5.54
N GLN A 33 2.36 10.48 4.65
CA GLN A 33 2.67 10.66 3.24
C GLN A 33 2.24 12.05 2.80
N PRO A 34 2.88 12.62 1.76
CA PRO A 34 2.31 13.82 1.12
C PRO A 34 0.89 13.52 0.63
N ALA A 35 -0.01 14.47 0.81
CA ALA A 35 -1.40 14.27 0.41
C ALA A 35 -1.59 14.37 -1.11
N GLU A 36 -0.81 15.23 -1.77
CA GLU A 36 -1.01 15.54 -3.17
C GLU A 36 -1.06 14.34 -4.11
N PRO A 37 -0.15 13.34 -4.01
CA PRO A 37 -0.21 12.21 -4.94
C PRO A 37 -1.53 11.43 -4.89
N PHE A 38 -2.15 11.35 -3.71
CA PHE A 38 -3.45 10.67 -3.59
C PHE A 38 -4.57 11.51 -4.18
N LEU A 39 -4.53 12.82 -3.95
CA LEU A 39 -5.54 13.72 -4.47
C LEU A 39 -5.50 13.80 -6.00
N ASP A 40 -4.30 13.85 -6.56
CA ASP A 40 -4.13 13.91 -8.02
C ASP A 40 -4.65 12.65 -8.71
N THR A 41 -4.48 11.51 -8.06
CA THR A 41 -4.85 10.22 -8.65
C THR A 41 -6.34 9.91 -8.48
N SER A 42 -6.91 10.28 -7.33
CA SER A 42 -8.25 9.85 -6.95
C SER A 42 -9.29 10.98 -6.91
N GLY A 43 -8.87 12.23 -7.09
CA GLY A 43 -9.76 13.37 -7.15
C GLY A 43 -10.31 13.81 -5.80
N GLU A 44 -11.30 14.70 -5.85
CA GLU A 44 -11.83 15.35 -4.64
C GLU A 44 -12.57 14.40 -3.72
N ASP A 45 -13.11 13.32 -4.25
CA ASP A 45 -13.88 12.39 -3.43
C ASP A 45 -13.01 11.73 -2.36
N ILE A 46 -11.75 11.44 -2.68
CA ILE A 46 -10.84 10.84 -1.72
C ILE A 46 -10.50 11.79 -0.58
N ARG A 47 -10.48 13.10 -0.84
CA ARG A 47 -10.13 14.10 0.19
C ARG A 47 -11.04 13.97 1.42
N ARG A 48 -12.32 13.71 1.21
CA ARG A 48 -13.27 13.58 2.31
C ARG A 48 -13.02 12.34 3.16
N ARG A 49 -12.34 11.36 2.60
CA ARG A 49 -12.06 10.10 3.29
C ARG A 49 -10.68 10.06 3.92
N MET A 50 -9.84 11.04 3.63
CA MET A 50 -8.47 11.07 4.12
C MET A 50 -8.36 11.77 5.46
N PHE A 51 -7.41 11.30 6.25
CA PHE A 51 -6.99 11.98 7.48
C PHE A 51 -5.85 12.91 7.11
N LEU A 52 -6.11 14.22 7.15
CA LEU A 52 -5.17 15.23 6.71
C LEU A 52 -4.51 15.92 7.90
N THR A 53 -3.24 16.29 7.70
CA THR A 53 -2.49 17.07 8.67
C THR A 53 -1.49 17.93 7.90
N ALA A 54 -0.59 18.58 8.61
CA ALA A 54 0.44 19.42 7.98
C ALA A 54 1.74 19.28 8.76
N ASP A 55 2.87 19.44 8.05
CA ASP A 55 4.16 19.50 8.71
C ASP A 55 4.44 20.94 9.21
N PRO A 56 5.55 21.17 9.94
CA PRO A 56 5.87 22.50 10.43
C PRO A 56 6.06 23.55 9.32
N ASP A 57 6.37 23.13 8.11
CA ASP A 57 6.56 24.03 6.98
C ASP A 57 5.27 24.31 6.22
N GLY A 58 4.14 23.75 6.66
CA GLY A 58 2.85 23.97 6.04
C GLY A 58 2.52 23.05 4.88
N ASN A 59 3.34 22.04 4.61
CA ASN A 59 3.03 21.06 3.57
C ASN A 59 1.92 20.12 4.04
N GLU A 60 0.96 19.88 3.15
CA GLU A 60 -0.18 19.01 3.48
C GLU A 60 0.25 17.55 3.47
N LEU A 61 0.03 16.88 4.57
CA LEU A 61 0.31 15.45 4.74
C LEU A 61 -0.97 14.70 5.03
N CYS A 62 -0.90 13.38 4.92
CA CYS A 62 -2.03 12.51 5.26
C CYS A 62 -1.53 11.24 5.91
N LEU A 63 -2.41 10.55 6.62
CA LEU A 63 -2.21 9.14 6.94
C LEU A 63 -2.53 8.38 5.67
N ARG A 64 -1.62 7.53 5.23
CA ARG A 64 -1.74 6.87 3.92
C ARG A 64 -3.09 6.16 3.76
N PRO A 65 -3.88 6.49 2.73
CA PRO A 65 -5.15 5.80 2.49
C PRO A 65 -5.00 4.48 1.76
N ASP A 66 -3.82 4.24 1.17
CA ASP A 66 -3.46 2.96 0.57
C ASP A 66 -1.94 2.81 0.54
N LEU A 67 -1.46 1.65 0.16
CA LEU A 67 -0.03 1.35 0.08
C LEU A 67 0.50 1.33 -1.35
N THR A 68 -0.35 1.28 -2.34
CA THR A 68 0.06 1.20 -3.75
C THR A 68 0.82 2.45 -4.17
N ILE A 69 0.27 3.62 -3.92
CA ILE A 69 0.89 4.88 -4.30
C ILE A 69 2.23 5.09 -3.59
N PRO A 70 2.32 4.93 -2.25
CA PRO A 70 3.61 5.04 -1.59
C PRO A 70 4.68 4.08 -2.11
N VAL A 71 4.32 2.82 -2.35
CA VAL A 71 5.28 1.84 -2.87
C VAL A 71 5.77 2.25 -4.25
N SER A 72 4.87 2.66 -5.13
CA SER A 72 5.25 3.12 -6.47
C SER A 72 6.14 4.35 -6.42
N ARG A 73 5.85 5.29 -5.55
CA ARG A 73 6.65 6.52 -5.42
C ARG A 73 8.04 6.21 -4.90
N ASP A 74 8.14 5.33 -3.89
CA ASP A 74 9.44 4.92 -3.35
C ASP A 74 10.28 4.23 -4.42
N TYR A 75 9.65 3.37 -5.24
CA TYR A 75 10.33 2.73 -6.35
C TYR A 75 10.86 3.77 -7.35
N LEU A 76 10.03 4.73 -7.76
CA LEU A 76 10.42 5.74 -8.74
C LEU A 76 11.54 6.64 -8.21
N ALA A 77 11.63 6.83 -6.90
CA ALA A 77 12.69 7.61 -6.28
C ALA A 77 13.94 6.80 -5.98
N SER A 78 13.92 5.50 -6.21
CA SER A 78 15.03 4.61 -5.90
C SER A 78 16.04 4.57 -7.04
N PRO A 79 17.29 4.10 -6.77
CA PRO A 79 18.28 3.91 -7.84
C PRO A 79 17.86 2.87 -8.86
N ASN A 80 16.90 2.02 -8.54
CA ASN A 80 16.44 0.94 -9.41
C ASN A 80 15.24 1.34 -10.26
N ALA A 81 14.85 2.61 -10.24
CA ALA A 81 13.74 3.08 -11.08
C ALA A 81 14.03 2.76 -12.54
N GLY A 82 13.03 2.21 -13.22
CA GLY A 82 13.19 1.80 -14.61
C GLY A 82 13.54 0.33 -14.77
N GLU A 83 13.92 -0.38 -13.70
CA GLU A 83 14.21 -1.79 -13.74
C GLU A 83 12.99 -2.60 -13.28
N ALA A 84 12.87 -3.83 -13.77
CA ALA A 84 11.81 -4.71 -13.34
C ALA A 84 11.94 -4.99 -11.83
N ALA A 85 10.85 -4.86 -11.10
CA ALA A 85 10.86 -5.07 -9.65
C ALA A 85 9.51 -5.57 -9.18
N GLY A 86 9.51 -6.39 -8.13
CA GLY A 86 8.30 -6.86 -7.51
C GLY A 86 8.35 -6.63 -6.01
N PHE A 87 7.27 -6.10 -5.46
CA PHE A 87 7.17 -5.77 -4.05
C PHE A 87 5.97 -6.42 -3.43
N CYS A 88 6.06 -6.72 -2.14
CA CYS A 88 4.90 -7.10 -1.35
C CYS A 88 4.86 -6.25 -0.09
N TYR A 89 3.68 -6.10 0.47
CA TYR A 89 3.52 -5.24 1.63
C TYR A 89 2.30 -5.63 2.45
N LEU A 90 2.37 -5.29 3.72
CA LEU A 90 1.30 -5.46 4.68
C LEU A 90 1.41 -4.31 5.68
N GLY A 91 0.34 -3.58 5.87
CA GLY A 91 0.34 -2.50 6.82
C GLY A 91 -1.02 -1.87 6.97
N PRO A 92 -1.20 -1.04 7.99
CA PRO A 92 -2.46 -0.33 8.16
C PRO A 92 -2.60 0.80 7.14
N VAL A 93 -3.83 1.02 6.70
CA VAL A 93 -4.23 2.16 5.90
C VAL A 93 -5.40 2.84 6.61
N PHE A 94 -5.67 4.08 6.24
CA PHE A 94 -6.55 4.95 7.04
C PHE A 94 -7.51 5.70 6.12
N ARG A 95 -8.81 5.40 6.26
CA ARG A 95 -9.86 6.12 5.52
C ARG A 95 -11.12 6.18 6.37
N HIS A 96 -11.82 7.32 6.30
CA HIS A 96 -13.16 7.41 6.88
C HIS A 96 -14.09 6.50 6.08
N ARG A 97 -14.72 5.55 6.74
CA ARG A 97 -15.56 4.54 6.11
C ARG A 97 -16.93 4.42 6.78
N GLY A 98 -17.45 5.55 7.30
CA GLY A 98 -18.71 5.52 8.02
C GLY A 98 -18.56 4.78 9.34
N GLU A 99 -19.33 3.72 9.53
CA GLU A 99 -19.31 2.96 10.78
C GLU A 99 -18.20 1.92 10.85
N ALA A 100 -17.59 1.59 9.72
CA ALA A 100 -16.47 0.65 9.71
C ALA A 100 -15.21 1.31 10.29
N PRO A 101 -14.27 0.51 10.85
CA PRO A 101 -13.04 1.09 11.39
C PRO A 101 -12.30 1.89 10.33
N ALA A 102 -11.79 3.06 10.74
CA ALA A 102 -11.03 3.94 9.84
C ALA A 102 -9.61 3.42 9.59
N GLU A 103 -9.07 2.64 10.51
CA GLU A 103 -7.78 1.98 10.36
C GLU A 103 -8.03 0.51 10.04
N PHE A 104 -7.42 0.01 8.96
CA PHE A 104 -7.57 -1.39 8.59
C PHE A 104 -6.33 -1.85 7.82
N MET A 105 -6.08 -3.15 7.82
CA MET A 105 -4.89 -3.71 7.21
C MET A 105 -5.08 -3.92 5.71
N GLN A 106 -4.01 -3.67 4.96
CA GLN A 106 -3.95 -3.94 3.53
C GLN A 106 -2.74 -4.81 3.24
N ALA A 107 -2.93 -5.87 2.47
CA ALA A 107 -1.85 -6.72 2.03
C ALA A 107 -1.96 -6.89 0.52
N SER A 108 -0.83 -6.79 -0.18
CA SER A 108 -0.85 -6.91 -1.64
C SER A 108 0.55 -7.10 -2.18
N ILE A 109 0.59 -7.28 -3.50
CA ILE A 109 1.84 -7.27 -4.26
C ILE A 109 1.73 -6.21 -5.36
N GLU A 110 2.89 -5.78 -5.84
CA GLU A 110 2.97 -4.83 -6.93
C GLU A 110 4.18 -5.14 -7.78
N ARG A 111 4.00 -5.07 -9.10
CA ARG A 111 5.06 -5.33 -10.07
C ARG A 111 5.28 -4.09 -10.92
N GLN A 112 6.54 -3.74 -11.10
CA GLN A 112 6.92 -2.53 -11.83
C GLN A 112 7.77 -2.90 -13.03
N ASN A 113 7.48 -2.26 -14.17
CA ASN A 113 8.35 -2.25 -15.35
C ASN A 113 8.60 -3.63 -15.96
N PHE A 114 7.59 -4.48 -15.98
CA PHE A 114 7.65 -5.79 -16.62
C PHE A 114 7.19 -5.69 -18.08
N SER A 115 7.46 -6.77 -18.86
CA SER A 115 6.97 -6.86 -20.24
C SER A 115 5.44 -6.83 -20.28
N ALA A 116 4.85 -6.61 -21.49
CA ALA A 116 3.40 -6.54 -21.62
C ALA A 116 2.69 -7.77 -21.03
N ASP A 117 3.22 -8.96 -21.28
CA ASP A 117 2.64 -10.19 -20.72
C ASP A 117 2.78 -10.23 -19.21
N ALA A 118 3.93 -9.85 -18.70
CA ALA A 118 4.15 -9.78 -17.26
C ALA A 118 3.29 -8.70 -16.63
N ILE A 119 3.05 -7.58 -17.33
CA ILE A 119 2.15 -6.54 -16.85
C ILE A 119 0.73 -7.09 -16.70
N THR A 120 0.28 -7.89 -17.65
CA THR A 120 -1.04 -8.53 -17.56
C THR A 120 -1.12 -9.44 -16.34
N LEU A 121 -0.09 -10.25 -16.11
CA LEU A 121 -0.03 -11.08 -14.91
C LEU A 121 0.01 -10.23 -13.64
N GLY A 122 0.73 -9.10 -13.69
CA GLY A 122 0.78 -8.15 -12.58
C GLY A 122 -0.57 -7.56 -12.26
N ARG A 123 -1.36 -7.24 -13.28
CA ARG A 123 -2.73 -6.75 -13.07
C ARG A 123 -3.61 -7.80 -12.43
N GLN A 124 -3.47 -9.06 -12.85
CA GLN A 124 -4.19 -10.15 -12.23
C GLN A 124 -3.80 -10.30 -10.77
N ALA A 125 -2.50 -10.22 -10.47
CA ALA A 125 -2.03 -10.25 -9.10
C ALA A 125 -2.59 -9.09 -8.30
N PHE A 126 -2.72 -7.92 -8.92
CA PHE A 126 -3.29 -6.74 -8.27
C PHE A 126 -4.76 -6.95 -7.88
N LEU A 127 -5.50 -7.76 -8.63
CA LEU A 127 -6.88 -8.09 -8.29
C LEU A 127 -6.96 -8.93 -7.01
N PHE A 128 -5.85 -9.49 -6.56
CA PHE A 128 -5.80 -10.22 -5.29
C PHE A 128 -5.44 -9.33 -4.11
N THR A 129 -5.32 -8.00 -4.33
CA THR A 129 -5.16 -7.07 -3.23
C THR A 129 -6.34 -7.21 -2.29
N ARG A 130 -6.05 -7.40 -1.01
CA ARG A 130 -7.08 -7.60 -0.02
C ARG A 130 -6.98 -6.57 1.08
N GLN A 131 -8.13 -6.06 1.46
CA GLN A 131 -8.27 -5.24 2.65
C GLN A 131 -8.70 -6.17 3.78
N ILE A 132 -7.94 -6.12 4.85
CA ILE A 132 -8.15 -7.02 5.99
C ILE A 132 -8.47 -6.13 7.19
N ALA A 133 -9.66 -6.29 7.71
CA ALA A 133 -10.10 -5.50 8.85
C ALA A 133 -10.12 -6.33 10.12
#